data_7cd7b8f4246970bd628026daa9da00a2
#
_entry.id   7cd7b8f4246970bd628026daa9da00a2
#
_cell.length_a   1.000
_cell.length_b   1.000
_cell.length_c   1.000
_cell.angle_alpha   90.00
_cell.angle_beta   90.00
_cell.angle_gamma   90.00
#
_symmetry.space_group_name_H-M   'P 1'
#
loop_
_entity.id
_entity.type
_entity.pdbx_description
1 polymer ?
#
loop_
_entity_poly.entity_id
_entity_poly.type
_entity_poly.pdbx_seq_one_letter_code
_entity_poly.pdbx_strand_id
1 'polypeptide(L)'
;MGLSKQRVVVEAVRLADHEGVDGLSMRRLAGALGAGAMSLYHYVANKEELLDAMIDIVFEEIELPPEDTDWQSAMRRRAISAREVLARHPWAIGLLESRTSPGPANLRHHEAVTACLRKAGFPVLMATHANWLIDSLVYGYALQEASLPFDTADELADMVEDVFLPQLPSDEFPYLNESAAALVAAGYGPPEEFIFGLDLVLAALEPLRASA
;
A
#
# COMPACT_ATOMS: atom_id res chain seq x y z
N MET A 1 29.49 2.68 -14.79
CA MET A 1 28.86 3.59 -13.81
C MET A 1 29.21 3.12 -12.40
N GLY A 2 29.74 4.00 -11.52
CA GLY A 2 30.18 3.62 -10.18
C GLY A 2 29.03 3.16 -9.27
N LEU A 3 29.34 2.41 -8.22
CA LEU A 3 28.39 2.03 -7.17
C LEU A 3 28.06 3.28 -6.32
N SER A 4 26.79 3.45 -5.94
CA SER A 4 26.30 4.53 -5.07
C SER A 4 25.22 3.99 -4.13
N LYS A 5 24.92 4.68 -3.00
CA LYS A 5 23.84 4.28 -2.08
C LYS A 5 22.50 4.14 -2.82
N GLN A 6 22.14 5.14 -3.63
CA GLN A 6 20.91 5.10 -4.43
C GLN A 6 20.84 3.87 -5.35
N ARG A 7 21.91 3.56 -6.06
CA ARG A 7 21.96 2.39 -6.95
C ARG A 7 21.85 1.07 -6.18
N VAL A 8 22.44 0.99 -4.98
CA VAL A 8 22.32 -0.19 -4.11
C VAL A 8 20.87 -0.38 -3.66
N VAL A 9 20.19 0.69 -3.22
CA VAL A 9 18.83 0.64 -2.72
C VAL A 9 17.82 0.35 -3.84
N VAL A 10 17.95 1.01 -5.00
CA VAL A 10 17.08 0.76 -6.17
C VAL A 10 17.19 -0.68 -6.65
N GLU A 11 18.39 -1.26 -6.69
CA GLU A 11 18.56 -2.67 -7.07
C GLU A 11 17.98 -3.61 -6.00
N ALA A 12 18.03 -3.25 -4.72
CA ALA A 12 17.41 -4.02 -3.64
C ALA A 12 15.88 -4.01 -3.76
N VAL A 13 15.27 -2.86 -4.07
CA VAL A 13 13.83 -2.74 -4.36
C VAL A 13 13.46 -3.66 -5.53
N ARG A 14 14.19 -3.57 -6.67
CA ARG A 14 13.94 -4.41 -7.84
C ARG A 14 14.01 -5.91 -7.52
N LEU A 15 14.96 -6.33 -6.71
CA LEU A 15 15.06 -7.73 -6.28
C LEU A 15 13.88 -8.14 -5.39
N ALA A 16 13.47 -7.26 -4.46
CA ALA A 16 12.35 -7.53 -3.58
C ALA A 16 11.01 -7.60 -4.35
N ASP A 17 10.83 -6.79 -5.40
CA ASP A 17 9.64 -6.83 -6.26
C ASP A 17 9.50 -8.18 -6.99
N HIS A 18 10.63 -8.80 -7.36
CA HIS A 18 10.62 -10.06 -8.10
C HIS A 18 10.56 -11.31 -7.22
N GLU A 19 11.12 -11.26 -6.02
CA GLU A 19 11.42 -12.46 -5.24
C GLU A 19 10.97 -12.36 -3.77
N GLY A 20 10.35 -11.24 -3.42
CA GLY A 20 10.02 -10.92 -2.04
C GLY A 20 11.24 -10.49 -1.21
N VAL A 21 10.96 -9.80 -0.10
CA VAL A 21 12.00 -9.28 0.81
C VAL A 21 12.72 -10.37 1.59
N ASP A 22 12.11 -11.53 1.78
CA ASP A 22 12.72 -12.67 2.48
C ASP A 22 13.89 -13.27 1.69
N GLY A 23 13.81 -13.24 0.35
CA GLY A 23 14.87 -13.66 -0.54
C GLY A 23 16.06 -12.68 -0.63
N LEU A 24 15.91 -11.45 -0.12
CA LEU A 24 16.91 -10.40 -0.19
C LEU A 24 18.06 -10.65 0.82
N SER A 25 19.28 -10.79 0.30
CA SER A 25 20.49 -10.86 1.11
C SER A 25 21.61 -9.98 0.52
N MET A 26 22.52 -9.50 1.38
CA MET A 26 23.65 -8.68 0.96
C MET A 26 24.53 -9.38 -0.11
N ARG A 27 24.66 -10.70 -0.03
CA ARG A 27 25.41 -11.48 -1.03
C ARG A 27 24.69 -11.50 -2.38
N ARG A 28 23.37 -11.66 -2.39
CA ARG A 28 22.55 -11.69 -3.61
C ARG A 28 22.52 -10.33 -4.29
N LEU A 29 22.32 -9.27 -3.49
CA LEU A 29 22.35 -7.88 -3.95
C LEU A 29 23.72 -7.52 -4.56
N ALA A 30 24.81 -7.94 -3.92
CA ALA A 30 26.16 -7.74 -4.45
C ALA A 30 26.36 -8.45 -5.79
N GLY A 31 25.87 -9.68 -5.92
CA GLY A 31 25.90 -10.43 -7.18
C GLY A 31 25.16 -9.72 -8.30
N ALA A 32 23.94 -9.20 -8.04
CA ALA A 32 23.15 -8.44 -9.01
C ALA A 32 23.85 -7.13 -9.45
N LEU A 33 24.57 -6.49 -8.55
CA LEU A 33 25.33 -5.26 -8.84
C LEU A 33 26.72 -5.51 -9.46
N GLY A 34 27.15 -6.77 -9.60
CA GLY A 34 28.51 -7.11 -10.04
C GLY A 34 29.60 -6.64 -9.07
N ALA A 35 29.31 -6.62 -7.77
CA ALA A 35 30.17 -6.09 -6.72
C ALA A 35 30.50 -7.16 -5.67
N GLY A 36 31.53 -6.92 -4.85
CA GLY A 36 31.77 -7.73 -3.67
C GLY A 36 30.83 -7.37 -2.53
N ALA A 37 30.36 -8.36 -1.76
CA ALA A 37 29.42 -8.11 -0.65
C ALA A 37 29.96 -7.09 0.38
N MET A 38 31.26 -7.12 0.65
CA MET A 38 31.91 -6.16 1.56
C MET A 38 31.86 -4.72 1.08
N SER A 39 31.84 -4.49 -0.25
CA SER A 39 31.76 -3.13 -0.80
C SER A 39 30.37 -2.49 -0.61
N LEU A 40 29.30 -3.27 -0.40
CA LEU A 40 27.97 -2.73 -0.13
C LEU A 40 27.90 -2.08 1.26
N TYR A 41 28.65 -2.60 2.23
CA TYR A 41 28.67 -2.07 3.60
C TYR A 41 29.29 -0.66 3.70
N HIS A 42 29.93 -0.15 2.64
CA HIS A 42 30.30 1.26 2.54
C HIS A 42 29.11 2.19 2.25
N TYR A 43 27.99 1.65 1.76
CA TYR A 43 26.80 2.41 1.36
C TYR A 43 25.62 2.21 2.30
N VAL A 44 25.49 1.02 2.89
CA VAL A 44 24.47 0.66 3.89
C VAL A 44 25.14 -0.20 4.97
N ALA A 45 25.03 0.21 6.23
CA ALA A 45 25.77 -0.42 7.31
C ALA A 45 25.31 -1.87 7.61
N ASN A 46 24.03 -2.16 7.36
CA ASN A 46 23.41 -3.47 7.61
C ASN A 46 22.13 -3.64 6.79
N LYS A 47 21.48 -4.83 6.92
CA LYS A 47 20.21 -5.12 6.23
C LYS A 47 19.08 -4.20 6.70
N GLU A 48 19.04 -3.81 7.96
CA GLU A 48 17.99 -2.95 8.51
C GLU A 48 18.06 -1.54 7.90
N GLU A 49 19.26 -0.93 7.80
CA GLU A 49 19.42 0.36 7.10
C GLU A 49 19.05 0.25 5.62
N LEU A 50 19.34 -0.89 4.99
CA LEU A 50 18.91 -1.13 3.61
C LEU A 50 17.38 -1.15 3.50
N LEU A 51 16.70 -1.88 4.39
CA LEU A 51 15.24 -1.95 4.41
C LEU A 51 14.61 -0.58 4.70
N ASP A 52 15.17 0.20 5.64
CA ASP A 52 14.72 1.58 5.90
C ASP A 52 14.81 2.44 4.63
N ALA A 53 15.92 2.35 3.91
CA ALA A 53 16.10 3.10 2.67
C ALA A 53 15.21 2.60 1.52
N MET A 54 14.90 1.32 1.47
CA MET A 54 13.95 0.76 0.49
C MET A 54 12.53 1.27 0.76
N ILE A 55 12.09 1.28 2.01
CA ILE A 55 10.79 1.83 2.41
C ILE A 55 10.70 3.34 2.12
N ASP A 56 11.79 4.08 2.29
CA ASP A 56 11.82 5.50 1.95
C ASP A 56 11.62 5.74 0.44
N ILE A 57 12.13 4.86 -0.44
CA ILE A 57 11.81 4.89 -1.88
C ILE A 57 10.32 4.64 -2.13
N VAL A 58 9.71 3.66 -1.45
CA VAL A 58 8.26 3.41 -1.58
C VAL A 58 7.46 4.65 -1.20
N PHE A 59 7.80 5.34 -0.11
CA PHE A 59 7.15 6.60 0.26
C PHE A 59 7.41 7.72 -0.75
N GLU A 60 8.57 7.76 -1.42
CA GLU A 60 8.87 8.76 -2.45
C GLU A 60 7.99 8.60 -3.70
N GLU A 61 7.53 7.38 -3.99
CA GLU A 61 6.63 7.09 -5.11
C GLU A 61 5.17 7.43 -4.83
N ILE A 62 4.76 7.52 -3.56
CA ILE A 62 3.38 7.87 -3.20
C ILE A 62 3.14 9.37 -3.43
N GLU A 63 2.10 9.70 -4.20
CA GLU A 63 1.70 11.09 -4.43
C GLU A 63 1.32 11.78 -3.11
N LEU A 64 1.89 12.96 -2.86
CA LEU A 64 1.50 13.76 -1.71
C LEU A 64 0.11 14.35 -1.93
N PRO A 65 -0.67 14.59 -0.85
CA PRO A 65 -1.96 15.28 -0.97
C PRO A 65 -1.78 16.63 -1.67
N PRO A 66 -2.44 16.90 -2.82
CA PRO A 66 -2.33 18.18 -3.49
C PRO A 66 -2.92 19.30 -2.64
N GLU A 67 -2.29 20.50 -2.69
CA GLU A 67 -2.68 21.65 -1.87
C GLU A 67 -3.81 22.49 -2.49
N ASP A 68 -4.11 22.32 -3.76
CA ASP A 68 -5.02 23.10 -4.57
C ASP A 68 -6.43 22.52 -4.68
N THR A 69 -6.74 21.50 -3.90
CA THR A 69 -8.06 20.84 -3.88
C THR A 69 -8.62 20.77 -2.45
N ASP A 70 -9.90 20.36 -2.33
CA ASP A 70 -10.47 20.03 -1.03
C ASP A 70 -9.81 18.79 -0.42
N TRP A 71 -9.89 18.66 0.90
CA TRP A 71 -9.19 17.63 1.65
C TRP A 71 -9.62 16.19 1.27
N GLN A 72 -10.91 15.98 0.94
CA GLN A 72 -11.41 14.65 0.56
C GLN A 72 -10.80 14.23 -0.76
N SER A 73 -10.82 15.12 -1.75
CA SER A 73 -10.17 14.90 -3.05
C SER A 73 -8.66 14.69 -2.92
N ALA A 74 -7.99 15.48 -2.06
CA ALA A 74 -6.57 15.35 -1.81
C ALA A 74 -6.21 14.00 -1.17
N MET A 75 -6.94 13.61 -0.12
CA MET A 75 -6.72 12.33 0.57
C MET A 75 -7.11 11.14 -0.30
N ARG A 76 -8.15 11.28 -1.14
CA ARG A 76 -8.55 10.26 -2.11
C ARG A 76 -7.44 9.99 -3.12
N ARG A 77 -6.86 11.02 -3.73
CA ARG A 77 -5.74 10.87 -4.68
C ARG A 77 -4.53 10.21 -4.02
N ARG A 78 -4.15 10.67 -2.83
CA ARG A 78 -3.07 10.07 -2.05
C ARG A 78 -3.31 8.59 -1.75
N ALA A 79 -4.52 8.22 -1.32
CA ALA A 79 -4.86 6.85 -0.97
C ALA A 79 -4.84 5.91 -2.19
N ILE A 80 -5.35 6.38 -3.34
CA ILE A 80 -5.27 5.66 -4.62
C ILE A 80 -3.81 5.43 -5.01
N SER A 81 -2.99 6.51 -5.00
CA SER A 81 -1.57 6.42 -5.31
C SER A 81 -0.84 5.46 -4.37
N ALA A 82 -1.14 5.50 -3.06
CA ALA A 82 -0.54 4.58 -2.10
C ALA A 82 -0.90 3.11 -2.40
N ARG A 83 -2.17 2.81 -2.71
CA ARG A 83 -2.58 1.47 -3.14
C ARG A 83 -1.81 1.00 -4.39
N GLU A 84 -1.73 1.86 -5.42
CA GLU A 84 -1.03 1.54 -6.67
C GLU A 84 0.47 1.30 -6.46
N VAL A 85 1.10 2.07 -5.57
CA VAL A 85 2.51 1.87 -5.18
C VAL A 85 2.68 0.54 -4.46
N LEU A 86 1.80 0.22 -3.51
CA LEU A 86 1.85 -1.03 -2.76
C LEU A 86 1.55 -2.26 -3.62
N ALA A 87 0.71 -2.13 -4.65
CA ALA A 87 0.51 -3.19 -5.64
C ALA A 87 1.80 -3.50 -6.43
N ARG A 88 2.64 -2.47 -6.70
CA ARG A 88 3.98 -2.68 -7.31
C ARG A 88 5.01 -3.23 -6.33
N HIS A 89 4.87 -2.94 -5.04
CA HIS A 89 5.80 -3.28 -3.97
C HIS A 89 5.14 -4.05 -2.83
N PRO A 90 4.50 -5.23 -3.08
CA PRO A 90 3.71 -5.92 -2.07
C PRO A 90 4.53 -6.33 -0.83
N TRP A 91 5.84 -6.52 -0.97
CA TRP A 91 6.76 -6.79 0.14
C TRP A 91 6.83 -5.64 1.16
N ALA A 92 6.51 -4.41 0.74
CA ALA A 92 6.61 -3.23 1.60
C ALA A 92 5.49 -3.18 2.65
N ILE A 93 4.30 -3.74 2.38
CA ILE A 93 3.10 -3.64 3.22
C ILE A 93 3.42 -4.03 4.68
N GLY A 94 4.11 -5.15 4.90
CA GLY A 94 4.47 -5.62 6.23
C GLY A 94 5.60 -4.83 6.91
N LEU A 95 6.27 -3.94 6.18
CA LEU A 95 7.41 -3.18 6.68
C LEU A 95 7.08 -1.71 6.97
N LEU A 96 6.03 -1.13 6.35
CA LEU A 96 5.73 0.31 6.44
C LEU A 96 5.66 0.82 7.88
N GLU A 97 4.92 0.12 8.75
CA GLU A 97 4.71 0.52 10.15
C GLU A 97 5.71 -0.11 11.13
N SER A 98 6.54 -1.03 10.68
CA SER A 98 7.50 -1.74 11.55
C SER A 98 8.86 -1.05 11.65
N ARG A 99 9.12 -0.03 10.82
CA ARG A 99 10.43 0.64 10.77
C ARG A 99 10.53 1.71 11.84
N THR A 100 11.63 1.67 12.61
CA THR A 100 11.89 2.60 13.73
C THR A 100 12.71 3.82 13.32
N SER A 101 13.24 3.83 12.10
CA SER A 101 14.08 4.91 11.56
C SER A 101 13.50 5.44 10.25
N PRO A 102 12.44 6.28 10.31
CA PRO A 102 11.81 6.81 9.11
C PRO A 102 12.79 7.68 8.31
N GLY A 103 12.81 7.45 7.00
CA GLY A 103 13.58 8.27 6.07
C GLY A 103 12.94 9.63 5.77
N PRO A 104 13.63 10.50 5.03
CA PRO A 104 13.12 11.84 4.72
C PRO A 104 11.86 11.85 3.85
N ALA A 105 11.66 10.87 2.96
CA ALA A 105 10.45 10.77 2.15
C ALA A 105 9.24 10.36 3.01
N ASN A 106 9.41 9.37 3.89
CA ASN A 106 8.42 8.96 4.87
C ASN A 106 7.99 10.15 5.75
N LEU A 107 8.94 10.89 6.33
CA LEU A 107 8.63 12.06 7.16
C LEU A 107 7.90 13.16 6.39
N ARG A 108 8.32 13.46 5.16
CA ARG A 108 7.61 14.43 4.29
C ARG A 108 6.18 13.99 3.98
N HIS A 109 5.99 12.70 3.75
CA HIS A 109 4.67 12.13 3.47
C HIS A 109 3.73 12.32 4.66
N HIS A 110 4.14 11.90 5.85
CA HIS A 110 3.32 12.05 7.07
C HIS A 110 3.05 13.52 7.42
N GLU A 111 4.03 14.40 7.24
CA GLU A 111 3.83 15.85 7.43
C GLU A 111 2.79 16.40 6.44
N ALA A 112 2.88 16.05 5.16
CA ALA A 112 1.96 16.53 4.13
C ALA A 112 0.51 16.05 4.39
N VAL A 113 0.34 14.80 4.78
CA VAL A 113 -0.98 14.24 5.15
C VAL A 113 -1.54 14.95 6.39
N THR A 114 -0.74 15.10 7.43
CA THR A 114 -1.14 15.81 8.65
C THR A 114 -1.51 17.26 8.34
N ALA A 115 -0.69 17.95 7.55
CA ALA A 115 -0.93 19.34 7.14
C ALA A 115 -2.23 19.48 6.32
N CYS A 116 -2.51 18.56 5.40
CA CYS A 116 -3.76 18.54 4.63
C CYS A 116 -4.98 18.51 5.56
N LEU A 117 -5.03 17.57 6.49
CA LEU A 117 -6.14 17.42 7.43
C LEU A 117 -6.24 18.60 8.40
N ARG A 118 -5.12 19.11 8.91
CA ARG A 118 -5.10 20.28 9.80
C ARG A 118 -5.56 21.57 9.11
N LYS A 119 -5.10 21.81 7.88
CA LYS A 119 -5.55 22.95 7.05
C LYS A 119 -7.04 22.86 6.73
N ALA A 120 -7.57 21.66 6.58
CA ALA A 120 -9.00 21.40 6.40
C ALA A 120 -9.85 21.66 7.67
N GLY A 121 -9.23 21.89 8.84
CA GLY A 121 -9.92 22.22 10.08
C GLY A 121 -10.12 21.05 11.04
N PHE A 122 -9.53 19.88 10.80
CA PHE A 122 -9.56 18.80 11.79
C PHE A 122 -8.79 19.19 13.07
N PRO A 123 -9.34 18.97 14.28
CA PRO A 123 -8.56 19.01 15.52
C PRO A 123 -7.36 18.07 15.46
N VAL A 124 -6.28 18.37 16.22
CA VAL A 124 -5.03 17.58 16.14
C VAL A 124 -5.26 16.09 16.28
N LEU A 125 -5.98 15.67 17.33
CA LEU A 125 -6.25 14.27 17.58
C LEU A 125 -7.13 13.64 16.49
N MET A 126 -8.11 14.39 15.98
CA MET A 126 -8.99 13.89 14.91
C MET A 126 -8.24 13.76 13.58
N ALA A 127 -7.28 14.64 13.27
CA ALA A 127 -6.40 14.47 12.12
C ALA A 127 -5.57 13.18 12.22
N THR A 128 -5.05 12.87 13.42
CA THR A 128 -4.34 11.60 13.65
C THR A 128 -5.25 10.38 13.45
N HIS A 129 -6.45 10.40 14.03
CA HIS A 129 -7.41 9.31 13.84
C HIS A 129 -7.84 9.15 12.38
N ALA A 130 -8.08 10.25 11.68
CA ALA A 130 -8.43 10.23 10.26
C ALA A 130 -7.31 9.61 9.41
N ASN A 131 -6.05 10.01 9.65
CA ASN A 131 -4.92 9.41 8.97
C ASN A 131 -4.83 7.90 9.22
N TRP A 132 -4.91 7.47 10.48
CA TRP A 132 -4.83 6.04 10.80
C TRP A 132 -5.95 5.21 10.19
N LEU A 133 -7.18 5.75 10.13
CA LEU A 133 -8.31 5.06 9.49
C LEU A 133 -8.08 4.88 7.98
N ILE A 134 -7.62 5.93 7.31
CA ILE A 134 -7.34 5.88 5.87
C ILE A 134 -6.17 4.91 5.60
N ASP A 135 -5.09 4.99 6.39
CA ASP A 135 -3.93 4.09 6.23
C ASP A 135 -4.30 2.63 6.52
N SER A 136 -5.14 2.38 7.54
CA SER A 136 -5.65 1.03 7.83
C SER A 136 -6.46 0.45 6.67
N LEU A 137 -7.27 1.28 6.00
CA LEU A 137 -7.98 0.86 4.79
C LEU A 137 -7.00 0.55 3.66
N VAL A 138 -6.08 1.47 3.37
CA VAL A 138 -5.10 1.31 2.27
C VAL A 138 -4.26 0.06 2.46
N TYR A 139 -3.64 -0.11 3.65
CA TYR A 139 -2.74 -1.23 3.90
C TYR A 139 -3.48 -2.56 4.02
N GLY A 140 -4.64 -2.57 4.69
CA GLY A 140 -5.48 -3.76 4.78
C GLY A 140 -5.97 -4.21 3.42
N TYR A 141 -6.39 -3.26 2.58
CA TYR A 141 -6.83 -3.55 1.23
C TYR A 141 -5.69 -4.04 0.34
N ALA A 142 -4.54 -3.37 0.35
CA ALA A 142 -3.36 -3.78 -0.41
C ALA A 142 -2.89 -5.20 -0.01
N LEU A 143 -2.96 -5.55 1.29
CA LEU A 143 -2.65 -6.90 1.76
C LEU A 143 -3.64 -7.95 1.23
N GLN A 144 -4.93 -7.62 1.26
CA GLN A 144 -5.97 -8.51 0.70
C GLN A 144 -5.77 -8.69 -0.79
N GLU A 145 -5.61 -7.59 -1.54
CA GLU A 145 -5.42 -7.59 -2.99
C GLU A 145 -4.19 -8.41 -3.41
N ALA A 146 -3.05 -8.24 -2.73
CA ALA A 146 -1.84 -9.02 -2.98
C ALA A 146 -2.01 -10.54 -2.72
N SER A 147 -3.09 -10.94 -2.03
CA SER A 147 -3.40 -12.33 -1.71
C SER A 147 -4.50 -12.91 -2.58
N LEU A 148 -5.19 -12.08 -3.38
CA LEU A 148 -6.24 -12.53 -4.27
C LEU A 148 -5.64 -13.33 -5.44
N PRO A 149 -6.30 -14.41 -5.88
CA PRO A 149 -5.89 -15.18 -7.04
C PRO A 149 -6.45 -14.61 -8.36
N PHE A 150 -6.91 -13.36 -8.38
CA PHE A 150 -7.48 -12.66 -9.52
C PHE A 150 -7.21 -11.16 -9.40
N ASP A 151 -7.08 -10.48 -10.55
CA ASP A 151 -6.82 -9.05 -10.65
C ASP A 151 -7.98 -8.27 -11.31
N THR A 152 -8.89 -8.98 -11.98
CA THR A 152 -9.99 -8.40 -12.77
C THR A 152 -11.35 -8.95 -12.38
N ALA A 153 -12.42 -8.24 -12.76
CA ALA A 153 -13.80 -8.69 -12.55
C ALA A 153 -14.12 -9.97 -13.35
N ASP A 154 -13.56 -10.14 -14.54
CA ASP A 154 -13.76 -11.33 -15.36
C ASP A 154 -13.09 -12.56 -14.72
N GLU A 155 -11.87 -12.42 -14.22
CA GLU A 155 -11.17 -13.49 -13.48
C GLU A 155 -11.88 -13.84 -12.17
N LEU A 156 -12.47 -12.85 -11.48
CA LEU A 156 -13.33 -13.10 -10.31
C LEU A 156 -14.55 -13.93 -10.71
N ALA A 157 -15.23 -13.57 -11.81
CA ALA A 157 -16.40 -14.29 -12.27
C ALA A 157 -16.07 -15.76 -12.59
N ASP A 158 -15.00 -15.99 -13.35
CA ASP A 158 -14.52 -17.35 -13.67
C ASP A 158 -14.19 -18.13 -12.38
N MET A 159 -13.52 -17.50 -11.41
CA MET A 159 -13.18 -18.12 -10.14
C MET A 159 -14.43 -18.46 -9.30
N VAL A 160 -15.42 -17.56 -9.27
CA VAL A 160 -16.68 -17.81 -8.57
C VAL A 160 -17.40 -19.00 -9.20
N GLU A 161 -17.54 -19.06 -10.51
CA GLU A 161 -18.26 -20.12 -11.21
C GLU A 161 -17.52 -21.44 -11.15
N ASP A 162 -16.21 -21.47 -11.38
CA ASP A 162 -15.45 -22.71 -11.56
C ASP A 162 -14.92 -23.27 -10.24
N VAL A 163 -14.66 -22.43 -9.23
CA VAL A 163 -13.98 -22.84 -8.00
C VAL A 163 -14.88 -22.69 -6.76
N PHE A 164 -15.49 -21.51 -6.56
CA PHE A 164 -16.21 -21.26 -5.30
C PHE A 164 -17.60 -21.90 -5.27
N LEU A 165 -18.44 -21.66 -6.27
CA LEU A 165 -19.81 -22.20 -6.27
C LEU A 165 -19.87 -23.73 -6.18
N PRO A 166 -19.01 -24.51 -6.84
CA PRO A 166 -18.98 -25.97 -6.66
C PRO A 166 -18.67 -26.44 -5.24
N GLN A 167 -18.00 -25.59 -4.43
CA GLN A 167 -17.65 -25.89 -3.03
C GLN A 167 -18.65 -25.33 -2.01
N LEU A 168 -19.65 -24.56 -2.46
CA LEU A 168 -20.63 -23.88 -1.62
C LEU A 168 -22.04 -24.38 -1.92
N PRO A 169 -22.47 -25.55 -1.39
CA PRO A 169 -23.85 -26.01 -1.53
C PRO A 169 -24.84 -24.91 -1.07
N SER A 170 -25.79 -24.56 -1.94
CA SER A 170 -26.68 -23.43 -1.70
C SER A 170 -27.68 -23.65 -0.57
N ASP A 171 -27.94 -24.89 -0.20
CA ASP A 171 -28.75 -25.27 0.96
C ASP A 171 -28.02 -25.12 2.29
N GLU A 172 -26.68 -25.23 2.27
CA GLU A 172 -25.81 -25.07 3.44
C GLU A 172 -25.29 -23.62 3.58
N PHE A 173 -24.95 -22.96 2.44
CA PHE A 173 -24.36 -21.62 2.40
C PHE A 173 -25.16 -20.64 1.53
N PRO A 174 -26.46 -20.37 1.83
CA PRO A 174 -27.33 -19.56 0.97
C PRO A 174 -26.83 -18.12 0.81
N TYR A 175 -26.35 -17.49 1.87
CA TYR A 175 -25.89 -16.10 1.84
C TYR A 175 -24.54 -15.93 1.12
N LEU A 176 -23.66 -16.90 1.17
CA LEU A 176 -22.41 -16.86 0.40
C LEU A 176 -22.69 -17.00 -1.09
N ASN A 177 -23.63 -17.89 -1.49
CA ASN A 177 -24.07 -18.01 -2.87
C ASN A 177 -24.72 -16.73 -3.39
N GLU A 178 -25.61 -16.10 -2.60
CA GLU A 178 -26.24 -14.82 -2.95
C GLU A 178 -25.18 -13.73 -3.12
N SER A 179 -24.22 -13.62 -2.19
CA SER A 179 -23.14 -12.64 -2.23
C SER A 179 -22.23 -12.84 -3.45
N ALA A 180 -21.84 -14.08 -3.74
CA ALA A 180 -21.01 -14.41 -4.89
C ALA A 180 -21.70 -14.05 -6.21
N ALA A 181 -22.99 -14.40 -6.36
CA ALA A 181 -23.78 -14.03 -7.53
C ALA A 181 -23.94 -12.50 -7.68
N ALA A 182 -24.11 -11.78 -6.59
CA ALA A 182 -24.21 -10.32 -6.61
C ALA A 182 -22.90 -9.65 -7.04
N LEU A 183 -21.76 -10.14 -6.56
CA LEU A 183 -20.44 -9.62 -6.96
C LEU A 183 -20.18 -9.81 -8.45
N VAL A 184 -20.44 -11.00 -8.98
CA VAL A 184 -20.32 -11.28 -10.42
C VAL A 184 -21.26 -10.39 -11.24
N ALA A 185 -22.52 -10.28 -10.83
CA ALA A 185 -23.51 -9.46 -11.54
C ALA A 185 -23.18 -7.96 -11.52
N ALA A 186 -22.52 -7.48 -10.49
CA ALA A 186 -22.10 -6.08 -10.37
C ALA A 186 -20.89 -5.73 -11.25
N GLY A 187 -20.11 -6.73 -11.69
CA GLY A 187 -18.86 -6.52 -12.44
C GLY A 187 -17.80 -5.76 -11.64
N TYR A 188 -17.81 -5.93 -10.31
CA TYR A 188 -16.84 -5.29 -9.42
C TYR A 188 -15.50 -6.03 -9.47
N GLY A 189 -14.44 -5.25 -9.68
CA GLY A 189 -13.07 -5.71 -9.48
C GLY A 189 -12.44 -5.08 -8.23
N PRO A 190 -11.19 -5.50 -7.88
CA PRO A 190 -10.49 -4.94 -6.72
C PRO A 190 -10.36 -3.41 -6.71
N PRO A 191 -10.11 -2.71 -7.84
CA PRO A 191 -10.04 -1.25 -7.83
C PRO A 191 -11.34 -0.55 -7.43
N GLU A 192 -12.49 -1.03 -7.93
CA GLU A 192 -13.80 -0.44 -7.66
C GLU A 192 -14.20 -0.64 -6.19
N GLU A 193 -13.91 -1.82 -5.63
CA GLU A 193 -14.17 -2.12 -4.22
C GLU A 193 -13.35 -1.22 -3.29
N PHE A 194 -12.07 -1.00 -3.61
CA PHE A 194 -11.23 -0.06 -2.87
C PHE A 194 -11.83 1.35 -2.85
N ILE A 195 -12.25 1.85 -4.02
CA ILE A 195 -12.83 3.19 -4.15
C ILE A 195 -14.12 3.30 -3.36
N PHE A 196 -14.99 2.29 -3.40
CA PHE A 196 -16.22 2.26 -2.61
C PHE A 196 -15.92 2.38 -1.10
N GLY A 197 -15.01 1.56 -0.57
CA GLY A 197 -14.62 1.62 0.83
C GLY A 197 -13.97 2.95 1.23
N LEU A 198 -13.11 3.49 0.36
CA LEU A 198 -12.45 4.77 0.59
C LEU A 198 -13.44 5.93 0.64
N ASP A 199 -14.39 6.00 -0.28
CA ASP A 199 -15.38 7.05 -0.34
C ASP A 199 -16.30 7.02 0.91
N LEU A 200 -16.65 5.84 1.42
CA LEU A 200 -17.36 5.67 2.70
C LEU A 200 -16.56 6.21 3.88
N VAL A 201 -15.28 5.89 3.98
CA VAL A 201 -14.40 6.37 5.06
C VAL A 201 -14.25 7.89 4.99
N LEU A 202 -13.99 8.46 3.82
CA LEU A 202 -13.86 9.91 3.65
C LEU A 202 -15.15 10.65 4.01
N ALA A 203 -16.31 10.14 3.63
CA ALA A 203 -17.60 10.71 4.00
C ALA A 203 -17.84 10.65 5.52
N ALA A 204 -17.49 9.53 6.18
CA ALA A 204 -17.64 9.35 7.62
C ALA A 204 -16.71 10.27 8.44
N LEU A 205 -15.60 10.72 7.88
CA LEU A 205 -14.65 11.61 8.53
C LEU A 205 -15.11 13.09 8.53
N GLU A 206 -15.97 13.52 7.60
CA GLU A 206 -16.38 14.93 7.46
C GLU A 206 -16.97 15.52 8.77
N PRO A 207 -17.86 14.83 9.52
CA PRO A 207 -18.39 15.36 10.78
C PRO A 207 -17.33 15.60 11.85
N LEU A 208 -16.18 14.93 11.79
CA LEU A 208 -15.10 15.06 12.77
C LEU A 208 -14.33 16.38 12.68
N ARG A 209 -14.48 17.12 11.58
CA ARG A 209 -13.92 18.47 11.41
C ARG A 209 -14.53 19.49 12.38
N ALA A 210 -15.81 19.35 12.66
CA ALA A 210 -16.58 20.28 13.51
C ALA A 210 -16.58 19.91 15.00
N SER A 211 -15.95 18.78 15.36
CA SER A 211 -15.93 18.26 16.74
C SER A 211 -14.78 18.90 17.54
N ALA A 212 -14.83 20.25 17.73
CA ALA A 212 -13.90 20.98 18.59
C ALA A 212 -14.57 21.32 19.94
#